data_5f436bf404eaa3a864e03eb41d8378a1
#
_entry.id   5f436bf404eaa3a864e03eb41d8378a1
#
_cell.length_a   1.000
_cell.length_b   1.000
_cell.length_c   1.000
_cell.angle_alpha   90.00
_cell.angle_beta   90.00
_cell.angle_gamma   90.00
#
_symmetry.space_group_name_H-M   'P 1'
#
loop_
_entity.id
_entity.type
_entity.pdbx_description
1 polymer ?
#
loop_
_entity_poly.entity_id
_entity_poly.type
_entity_poly.pdbx_seq_one_letter_code
_entity_poly.pdbx_strand_id
1 'polypeptide(L)'
;PHLFAAYPTLEAMAAADIQDVEKIVHSCGFYKHKARDIVLACQMLLSDYGGKVPDTMEALLKLPGVGRKTANLLLGDLYGVPGSVVCDTHCIRICGKLGLSEGKEPEKVESQLRAILPPEESSDFCHRIVLFGREVCVARNPKCAECPLKVHCKAFIGE
;
A
#
# COMPACT_ATOMS: atom_id res chain seq x y z
N PRO A 1 4.68 -4.62 -16.94
CA PRO A 1 4.37 -5.42 -18.16
C PRO A 1 5.44 -6.46 -18.44
N HIS A 2 6.73 -6.09 -18.42
CA HIS A 2 7.83 -7.01 -18.82
C HIS A 2 7.96 -8.24 -17.91
N LEU A 3 7.81 -8.08 -16.59
CA LEU A 3 7.92 -9.18 -15.64
C LEU A 3 6.85 -10.26 -15.87
N PHE A 4 5.59 -9.87 -16.02
CA PHE A 4 4.49 -10.81 -16.26
C PHE A 4 4.48 -11.38 -17.68
N ALA A 5 5.14 -10.72 -18.63
CA ALA A 5 5.36 -11.29 -19.96
C ALA A 5 6.44 -12.39 -19.94
N ALA A 6 7.49 -12.20 -19.13
CA ALA A 6 8.56 -13.19 -18.96
C ALA A 6 8.11 -14.38 -18.09
N TYR A 7 7.31 -14.14 -17.07
CA TYR A 7 6.83 -15.14 -16.10
C TYR A 7 5.31 -15.05 -15.97
N PRO A 8 4.53 -15.63 -16.90
CA PRO A 8 3.09 -15.43 -16.98
C PRO A 8 2.27 -16.22 -15.94
N THR A 9 2.88 -17.19 -15.25
CA THR A 9 2.20 -18.00 -14.21
C THR A 9 2.93 -17.91 -12.88
N LEU A 10 2.24 -18.30 -11.81
CA LEU A 10 2.82 -18.36 -10.48
C LEU A 10 4.01 -19.32 -10.42
N GLU A 11 3.87 -20.49 -11.07
CA GLU A 11 4.91 -21.52 -11.14
C GLU A 11 6.14 -21.00 -11.91
N ALA A 12 5.93 -20.32 -13.03
CA ALA A 12 7.02 -19.73 -13.80
C ALA A 12 7.76 -18.66 -12.97
N MET A 13 7.05 -17.83 -12.22
CA MET A 13 7.64 -16.82 -11.34
C MET A 13 8.38 -17.44 -10.16
N ALA A 14 7.83 -18.49 -9.56
CA ALA A 14 8.45 -19.22 -8.45
C ALA A 14 9.74 -19.95 -8.86
N ALA A 15 9.82 -20.38 -10.13
CA ALA A 15 11.00 -21.04 -10.70
C ALA A 15 12.01 -20.06 -11.33
N ALA A 16 11.72 -18.76 -11.32
CA ALA A 16 12.57 -17.76 -11.95
C ALA A 16 13.93 -17.63 -11.27
N ASP A 17 14.98 -17.39 -12.07
CA ASP A 17 16.26 -16.97 -11.54
C ASP A 17 16.16 -15.54 -11.01
N ILE A 18 16.60 -15.35 -9.75
CA ILE A 18 16.51 -14.04 -9.09
C ILE A 18 17.28 -12.97 -9.86
N GLN A 19 18.43 -13.30 -10.45
CA GLN A 19 19.24 -12.34 -11.21
C GLN A 19 18.53 -11.88 -12.50
N ASP A 20 17.75 -12.76 -13.13
CA ASP A 20 16.95 -12.38 -14.29
C ASP A 20 15.77 -11.50 -13.91
N VAL A 21 15.12 -11.79 -12.79
CA VAL A 21 14.09 -10.89 -12.22
C VAL A 21 14.69 -9.54 -11.85
N GLU A 22 15.89 -9.50 -11.25
CA GLU A 22 16.61 -8.25 -10.94
C GLU A 22 16.81 -7.37 -12.17
N LYS A 23 17.22 -7.95 -13.31
CA LYS A 23 17.40 -7.23 -14.57
C LYS A 23 16.10 -6.56 -15.03
N ILE A 24 14.98 -7.27 -14.91
CA ILE A 24 13.66 -6.78 -15.33
C ILE A 24 13.16 -5.65 -14.43
N VAL A 25 13.34 -5.77 -13.12
CA VAL A 25 12.85 -4.79 -12.13
C VAL A 25 13.90 -3.75 -11.73
N HIS A 26 15.03 -3.66 -12.43
CA HIS A 26 16.17 -2.80 -12.10
C HIS A 26 15.80 -1.32 -11.96
N SER A 27 14.81 -0.83 -12.71
CA SER A 27 14.31 0.56 -12.60
C SER A 27 13.58 0.87 -11.30
N CYS A 28 13.22 -0.15 -10.51
CA CYS A 28 12.57 0.02 -9.22
C CYS A 28 13.59 0.26 -8.12
N GLY A 29 13.32 1.20 -7.22
CA GLY A 29 14.13 1.34 -6.00
C GLY A 29 14.17 0.02 -5.20
N PHE A 30 15.34 -0.33 -4.64
CA PHE A 30 15.56 -1.58 -3.89
C PHE A 30 15.28 -2.85 -4.71
N TYR A 31 15.58 -2.82 -6.02
CA TYR A 31 15.24 -3.88 -6.97
C TYR A 31 15.76 -5.27 -6.58
N LYS A 32 16.94 -5.38 -5.99
CA LYS A 32 17.51 -6.66 -5.54
C LYS A 32 16.64 -7.33 -4.47
N HIS A 33 16.24 -6.57 -3.44
CA HIS A 33 15.33 -7.08 -2.42
C HIS A 33 13.98 -7.45 -3.02
N LYS A 34 13.43 -6.60 -3.90
CA LYS A 34 12.15 -6.86 -4.57
C LYS A 34 12.19 -8.12 -5.44
N ALA A 35 13.24 -8.32 -6.23
CA ALA A 35 13.39 -9.51 -7.05
C ALA A 35 13.40 -10.78 -6.21
N ARG A 36 14.21 -10.80 -5.16
CA ARG A 36 14.24 -11.90 -4.20
C ARG A 36 12.89 -12.16 -3.56
N ASP A 37 12.25 -11.11 -3.03
CA ASP A 37 10.97 -11.21 -2.34
C ASP A 37 9.86 -11.70 -3.28
N ILE A 38 9.84 -11.26 -4.55
CA ILE A 38 8.88 -11.73 -5.56
C ILE A 38 9.01 -13.24 -5.75
N VAL A 39 10.22 -13.75 -5.99
CA VAL A 39 10.43 -15.19 -6.24
C VAL A 39 10.08 -15.99 -4.99
N LEU A 40 10.57 -15.60 -3.82
CA LEU A 40 10.31 -16.30 -2.56
C LEU A 40 8.82 -16.26 -2.16
N ALA A 41 8.13 -15.14 -2.38
CA ALA A 41 6.69 -15.06 -2.12
C ALA A 41 5.91 -16.02 -3.03
N CYS A 42 6.26 -16.11 -4.31
CA CYS A 42 5.64 -17.06 -5.24
C CYS A 42 5.90 -18.51 -4.83
N GLN A 43 7.12 -18.83 -4.39
CA GLN A 43 7.44 -20.16 -3.86
C GLN A 43 6.60 -20.52 -2.63
N MET A 44 6.50 -19.59 -1.66
CA MET A 44 5.69 -19.78 -0.46
C MET A 44 4.20 -19.89 -0.77
N LEU A 45 3.69 -19.13 -1.73
CA LEU A 45 2.29 -19.26 -2.17
C LEU A 45 2.01 -20.65 -2.72
N LEU A 46 2.93 -21.24 -3.49
CA LEU A 46 2.77 -22.61 -3.99
C LEU A 46 2.88 -23.66 -2.89
N SER A 47 3.89 -23.56 -2.01
CA SER A 47 4.17 -24.58 -1.01
C SER A 47 3.16 -24.56 0.15
N ASP A 48 2.84 -23.37 0.67
CA ASP A 48 2.14 -23.24 1.94
C ASP A 48 0.66 -22.86 1.77
N TYR A 49 0.31 -22.26 0.62
CA TYR A 49 -1.02 -21.71 0.37
C TYR A 49 -1.73 -22.28 -0.86
N GLY A 50 -1.18 -23.37 -1.46
CA GLY A 50 -1.79 -24.03 -2.62
C GLY A 50 -2.00 -23.12 -3.83
N GLY A 51 -1.09 -22.16 -4.04
CA GLY A 51 -1.13 -21.21 -5.15
C GLY A 51 -2.12 -20.06 -4.97
N LYS A 52 -2.70 -19.88 -3.79
CA LYS A 52 -3.67 -18.81 -3.49
C LYS A 52 -3.05 -17.75 -2.60
N VAL A 53 -3.41 -16.50 -2.82
CA VAL A 53 -3.05 -15.41 -1.91
C VAL A 53 -3.86 -15.58 -0.62
N PRO A 54 -3.24 -15.58 0.58
CA PRO A 54 -3.99 -15.70 1.83
C PRO A 54 -4.85 -14.46 2.11
N ASP A 55 -5.96 -14.67 2.83
CA ASP A 55 -7.00 -13.67 3.13
C ASP A 55 -6.97 -13.15 4.57
N THR A 56 -5.90 -13.43 5.32
CA THR A 56 -5.74 -12.95 6.68
C THR A 56 -4.47 -12.11 6.83
N MET A 57 -4.52 -11.10 7.72
CA MET A 57 -3.36 -10.25 8.02
C MET A 57 -2.15 -11.07 8.46
N GLU A 58 -2.37 -12.04 9.35
CA GLU A 58 -1.31 -12.89 9.88
C GLU A 58 -0.59 -13.69 8.79
N ALA A 59 -1.35 -14.30 7.89
CA ALA A 59 -0.79 -15.10 6.80
C ALA A 59 -0.10 -14.23 5.75
N LEU A 60 -0.68 -13.07 5.41
CA LEU A 60 -0.08 -12.11 4.48
C LEU A 60 1.26 -11.58 4.97
N LEU A 61 1.40 -11.30 6.27
CA LEU A 61 2.65 -10.81 6.87
C LEU A 61 3.77 -11.85 6.87
N LYS A 62 3.48 -13.14 6.67
CA LYS A 62 4.49 -14.19 6.52
C LYS A 62 5.13 -14.19 5.13
N LEU A 63 4.46 -13.62 4.13
CA LEU A 63 4.97 -13.59 2.77
C LEU A 63 6.15 -12.62 2.65
N PRO A 64 7.26 -13.04 2.01
CA PRO A 64 8.40 -12.17 1.74
C PRO A 64 7.98 -10.88 1.01
N GLY A 65 8.48 -9.73 1.46
CA GLY A 65 8.18 -8.43 0.86
C GLY A 65 6.77 -7.88 1.16
N VAL A 66 5.94 -8.60 1.90
CA VAL A 66 4.60 -8.15 2.30
C VAL A 66 4.65 -7.58 3.72
N GLY A 67 4.65 -6.26 3.79
CA GLY A 67 4.46 -5.55 5.07
C GLY A 67 2.99 -5.21 5.31
N ARG A 68 2.71 -4.61 6.48
CA ARG A 68 1.36 -4.25 6.93
C ARG A 68 0.57 -3.41 5.91
N LYS A 69 1.23 -2.45 5.26
CA LYS A 69 0.62 -1.65 4.19
C LYS A 69 0.12 -2.52 3.03
N THR A 70 0.97 -3.44 2.53
CA THR A 70 0.62 -4.32 1.41
C THR A 70 -0.45 -5.31 1.82
N ALA A 71 -0.41 -5.83 3.05
CA ALA A 71 -1.42 -6.72 3.58
C ALA A 71 -2.80 -6.03 3.66
N ASN A 72 -2.88 -4.81 4.19
CA ASN A 72 -4.12 -4.03 4.19
C ASN A 72 -4.65 -3.76 2.78
N LEU A 73 -3.76 -3.46 1.82
CA LEU A 73 -4.15 -3.26 0.43
C LEU A 73 -4.80 -4.53 -0.16
N LEU A 74 -4.16 -5.69 0.04
CA LEU A 74 -4.71 -6.96 -0.46
C LEU A 74 -6.02 -7.32 0.23
N LEU A 75 -6.13 -7.12 1.53
CA LEU A 75 -7.37 -7.38 2.28
C LEU A 75 -8.51 -6.49 1.80
N GLY A 76 -8.26 -5.20 1.58
CA GLY A 76 -9.28 -4.27 1.09
C GLY A 76 -9.66 -4.53 -0.36
N ASP A 77 -8.67 -4.56 -1.26
CA ASP A 77 -8.90 -4.53 -2.71
C ASP A 77 -9.26 -5.92 -3.28
N LEU A 78 -8.65 -6.98 -2.76
CA LEU A 78 -8.85 -8.34 -3.27
C LEU A 78 -9.98 -9.07 -2.54
N TYR A 79 -10.10 -8.86 -1.24
CA TYR A 79 -11.03 -9.60 -0.39
C TYR A 79 -12.20 -8.76 0.15
N GLY A 80 -12.19 -7.45 -0.06
CA GLY A 80 -13.24 -6.56 0.42
C GLY A 80 -13.38 -6.52 1.94
N VAL A 81 -12.29 -6.78 2.68
CA VAL A 81 -12.33 -6.82 4.14
C VAL A 81 -12.56 -5.42 4.69
N PRO A 82 -13.67 -5.19 5.42
CA PRO A 82 -13.96 -3.88 6.00
C PRO A 82 -12.88 -3.44 7.00
N GLY A 83 -12.65 -2.14 7.07
CA GLY A 83 -11.65 -1.57 7.97
C GLY A 83 -10.20 -1.76 7.50
N SER A 84 -9.98 -2.12 6.24
CA SER A 84 -8.64 -2.19 5.64
C SER A 84 -8.12 -0.79 5.37
N VAL A 85 -7.22 -0.29 6.22
CA VAL A 85 -6.64 1.05 6.12
C VAL A 85 -5.20 0.99 5.62
N VAL A 86 -4.96 1.53 4.44
CA VAL A 86 -3.64 1.55 3.78
C VAL A 86 -2.89 2.82 4.16
N CYS A 87 -2.05 2.75 5.19
CA CYS A 87 -1.23 3.87 5.65
C CYS A 87 0.06 4.00 4.83
N ASP A 88 -0.03 4.71 3.71
CA ASP A 88 1.14 5.12 2.95
C ASP A 88 1.61 6.55 3.33
N THR A 89 2.66 7.02 2.69
CA THR A 89 3.19 8.37 2.93
C THR A 89 2.20 9.48 2.61
N HIS A 90 1.28 9.28 1.67
CA HIS A 90 0.20 10.23 1.38
C HIS A 90 -0.83 10.23 2.49
N CYS A 91 -1.27 9.05 2.92
CA CYS A 91 -2.24 8.87 3.98
C CYS A 91 -1.75 9.53 5.28
N ILE A 92 -0.55 9.19 5.74
CA ILE A 92 0.04 9.76 6.97
C ILE A 92 0.11 11.29 6.89
N ARG A 93 0.64 11.83 5.79
CA ARG A 93 0.83 13.26 5.61
C ARG A 93 -0.48 14.03 5.54
N ILE A 94 -1.43 13.54 4.74
CA ILE A 94 -2.68 14.27 4.47
C ILE A 94 -3.63 14.16 5.65
N CYS A 95 -3.79 12.97 6.24
CA CYS A 95 -4.62 12.80 7.43
C CYS A 95 -4.09 13.61 8.62
N GLY A 96 -2.76 13.70 8.78
CA GLY A 96 -2.15 14.59 9.77
C GLY A 96 -2.47 16.06 9.51
N LYS A 97 -2.38 16.54 8.25
CA LYS A 97 -2.72 17.93 7.90
C LYS A 97 -4.21 18.24 8.09
N LEU A 98 -5.08 17.29 7.81
CA LEU A 98 -6.53 17.43 8.04
C LEU A 98 -6.90 17.32 9.53
N GLY A 99 -6.01 16.76 10.36
CA GLY A 99 -6.26 16.51 11.77
C GLY A 99 -7.10 15.28 12.03
N LEU A 100 -7.11 14.34 11.08
CA LEU A 100 -7.77 13.03 11.21
C LEU A 100 -6.90 12.03 11.97
N SER A 101 -5.59 12.25 12.01
CA SER A 101 -4.64 11.42 12.75
C SER A 101 -3.46 12.23 13.26
N GLU A 102 -2.74 11.67 14.24
CA GLU A 102 -1.55 12.28 14.85
C GLU A 102 -0.38 11.29 14.82
N GLY A 103 0.84 11.85 14.66
CA GLY A 103 2.06 11.06 14.57
C GLY A 103 2.43 10.68 13.14
N LYS A 104 3.53 9.92 13.02
CA LYS A 104 4.09 9.50 11.73
C LYS A 104 4.23 7.98 11.62
N GLU A 105 3.98 7.28 12.72
CA GLU A 105 4.05 5.82 12.79
C GLU A 105 2.84 5.22 12.08
N PRO A 106 3.05 4.41 11.00
CA PRO A 106 1.95 3.89 10.19
C PRO A 106 0.88 3.14 11.00
N GLU A 107 1.30 2.34 11.96
CA GLU A 107 0.38 1.54 12.80
C GLU A 107 -0.50 2.41 13.70
N LYS A 108 0.06 3.49 14.25
CA LYS A 108 -0.69 4.45 15.06
C LYS A 108 -1.73 5.18 14.22
N VAL A 109 -1.31 5.66 13.04
CA VAL A 109 -2.21 6.33 12.08
C VAL A 109 -3.33 5.38 11.62
N GLU A 110 -2.98 4.13 11.28
CA GLU A 110 -3.95 3.09 10.92
C GLU A 110 -5.00 2.89 12.00
N SER A 111 -4.57 2.73 13.26
CA SER A 111 -5.48 2.53 14.40
C SER A 111 -6.42 3.72 14.59
N GLN A 112 -5.90 4.95 14.49
CA GLN A 112 -6.71 6.17 14.62
C GLN A 112 -7.73 6.31 13.49
N LEU A 113 -7.34 6.04 12.25
CA LEU A 113 -8.24 6.10 11.10
C LEU A 113 -9.31 5.02 11.16
N ARG A 114 -8.97 3.80 11.58
CA ARG A 114 -9.97 2.73 11.82
C ARG A 114 -11.04 3.10 12.84
N ALA A 115 -10.70 3.94 13.83
CA ALA A 115 -11.63 4.38 14.86
C ALA A 115 -12.64 5.42 14.37
N ILE A 116 -12.36 6.12 13.29
CA ILE A 116 -13.19 7.24 12.79
C ILE A 116 -13.82 6.99 11.42
N LEU A 117 -13.25 6.09 10.60
CA LEU A 117 -13.77 5.79 9.27
C LEU A 117 -14.84 4.69 9.36
N PRO A 118 -15.92 4.79 8.56
CA PRO A 118 -16.79 3.65 8.32
C PRO A 118 -15.96 2.48 7.76
N PRO A 119 -16.06 1.28 8.34
CA PRO A 119 -15.20 0.16 7.94
C PRO A 119 -15.29 -0.16 6.44
N GLU A 120 -16.49 -0.09 5.86
CA GLU A 120 -16.77 -0.36 4.45
C GLU A 120 -16.18 0.68 3.50
N GLU A 121 -15.91 1.90 3.97
CA GLU A 121 -15.34 2.98 3.16
C GLU A 121 -13.82 3.10 3.31
N SER A 122 -13.21 2.34 4.21
CA SER A 122 -11.81 2.53 4.61
C SER A 122 -10.82 2.36 3.45
N SER A 123 -10.98 1.32 2.60
CA SER A 123 -10.11 1.10 1.44
C SER A 123 -10.27 2.21 0.41
N ASP A 124 -11.50 2.56 0.07
CA ASP A 124 -11.83 3.60 -0.90
C ASP A 124 -11.32 4.99 -0.45
N PHE A 125 -11.48 5.31 0.85
CA PHE A 125 -10.89 6.51 1.45
C PHE A 125 -9.38 6.56 1.22
N CYS A 126 -8.65 5.47 1.45
CA CYS A 126 -7.21 5.43 1.25
C CYS A 126 -6.83 5.66 -0.21
N HIS A 127 -7.54 5.07 -1.16
CA HIS A 127 -7.32 5.32 -2.59
C HIS A 127 -7.55 6.79 -2.96
N ARG A 128 -8.64 7.39 -2.49
CA ARG A 128 -8.94 8.82 -2.71
C ARG A 128 -7.86 9.72 -2.13
N ILE A 129 -7.34 9.40 -0.94
CA ILE A 129 -6.24 10.16 -0.32
C ILE A 129 -4.96 10.09 -1.16
N VAL A 130 -4.64 8.95 -1.76
CA VAL A 130 -3.47 8.81 -2.65
C VAL A 130 -3.63 9.70 -3.90
N LEU A 131 -4.78 9.66 -4.55
CA LEU A 131 -5.08 10.47 -5.73
C LEU A 131 -5.03 11.96 -5.38
N PHE A 132 -5.71 12.36 -4.31
CA PHE A 132 -5.70 13.73 -3.80
C PHE A 132 -4.27 14.21 -3.46
N GLY A 133 -3.45 13.31 -2.92
CA GLY A 133 -2.06 13.59 -2.60
C GLY A 133 -1.14 13.75 -3.82
N ARG A 134 -1.50 13.17 -4.94
CA ARG A 134 -0.78 13.31 -6.21
C ARG A 134 -1.19 14.56 -6.99
N GLU A 135 -2.44 14.95 -6.91
CA GLU A 135 -3.02 16.00 -7.75
C GLU A 135 -3.12 17.36 -7.06
N VAL A 136 -3.52 17.38 -5.80
CA VAL A 136 -3.85 18.62 -5.06
C VAL A 136 -2.91 18.83 -3.89
N CYS A 137 -2.94 17.92 -2.90
CA CYS A 137 -2.12 18.02 -1.69
C CYS A 137 -0.75 17.37 -1.90
N VAL A 138 0.01 17.86 -2.89
CA VAL A 138 1.36 17.36 -3.17
C VAL A 138 2.33 17.70 -2.04
N ALA A 139 3.41 16.91 -1.91
CA ALA A 139 4.36 17.06 -0.79
C ALA A 139 5.12 18.40 -0.83
N ARG A 140 5.45 18.87 -2.04
CA ARG A 140 6.11 20.17 -2.28
C ARG A 140 5.15 21.07 -3.03
N ASN A 141 4.93 22.29 -2.51
CA ASN A 141 4.03 23.30 -3.12
C ASN A 141 2.59 22.78 -3.35
N PRO A 142 1.86 22.40 -2.28
CA PRO A 142 0.47 21.97 -2.41
C PRO A 142 -0.41 23.09 -2.92
N LYS A 143 -1.44 22.75 -3.71
CA LYS A 143 -2.40 23.69 -4.32
C LYS A 143 -3.46 24.15 -3.32
N CYS A 144 -3.04 24.73 -2.18
CA CYS A 144 -3.95 25.06 -1.06
C CYS A 144 -5.02 26.08 -1.43
N ALA A 145 -4.71 27.06 -2.28
CA ALA A 145 -5.67 28.08 -2.71
C ALA A 145 -6.90 27.49 -3.41
N GLU A 146 -6.71 26.44 -4.22
CA GLU A 146 -7.75 25.77 -5.00
C GLU A 146 -8.26 24.48 -4.32
N CYS A 147 -7.75 24.17 -3.12
CA CYS A 147 -8.07 22.92 -2.45
C CYS A 147 -9.52 22.90 -1.95
N PRO A 148 -10.33 21.90 -2.34
CA PRO A 148 -11.72 21.81 -1.88
C PRO A 148 -11.85 21.55 -0.38
N LEU A 149 -10.79 21.04 0.27
CA LEU A 149 -10.76 20.72 1.69
C LEU A 149 -10.13 21.85 2.54
N LYS A 150 -9.77 23.02 1.95
CA LYS A 150 -9.05 24.07 2.66
C LYS A 150 -9.77 24.55 3.94
N VAL A 151 -11.08 24.64 3.90
CA VAL A 151 -11.90 25.11 5.04
C VAL A 151 -11.96 24.12 6.21
N HIS A 152 -11.59 22.86 5.97
CA HIS A 152 -11.52 21.79 6.99
C HIS A 152 -10.09 21.41 7.34
N CYS A 153 -9.10 22.00 6.67
CA CYS A 153 -7.71 21.61 6.83
C CYS A 153 -7.08 22.34 8.02
N LYS A 154 -6.74 21.63 9.08
CA LYS A 154 -6.09 22.21 10.26
C LYS A 154 -4.78 22.91 9.94
N ALA A 155 -4.00 22.37 8.99
CA ALA A 155 -2.74 22.98 8.59
C ALA A 155 -2.93 24.29 7.79
N PHE A 156 -4.10 24.52 7.19
CA PHE A 156 -4.42 25.76 6.47
C PHE A 156 -5.07 26.82 7.38
N ILE A 157 -5.92 26.37 8.34
CA ILE A 157 -6.62 27.28 9.26
C ILE A 157 -5.70 27.79 10.37
N GLY A 158 -4.61 27.04 10.66
CA GLY A 158 -3.66 27.38 11.70
C GLY A 158 -2.51 28.29 11.25
N GLU A 159 -2.47 28.69 9.97
CA GLU A 159 -1.59 29.72 9.41
C GLU A 159 -2.29 31.08 9.44
#